data_986c11e2ab9caa40ed07b8d4fcfb495b
#
_entry.id   986c11e2ab9caa40ed07b8d4fcfb495b
#
_cell.length_a   1.000
_cell.length_b   1.000
_cell.length_c   1.000
_cell.angle_alpha   90.00
_cell.angle_beta   90.00
_cell.angle_gamma   90.00
#
_symmetry.space_group_name_H-M   'P 1'
#
loop_
_entity.id
_entity.type
_entity.pdbx_description
1 polymer ?
#
loop_
_entity_poly.entity_id
_entity_poly.type
_entity_poly.pdbx_seq_one_letter_code
_entity_poly.pdbx_strand_id
1 'polypeptide(L)'
;MNFTIILAGLAIILFFIYFFYTGTTRSSYLLFVVMFLPLMDLGVTPAAFGGLSVFDAISFVTAFLCYKDILHVSRKNNAYLYLFLLFVTFIFLGSLSSEFVSKSLFNILNIIPPFIFIRLLLKELEANDYFLKKFLLYLKIACFVAIGFIVVQMVVGLNFTFYSSLNQNVTDGGKNRYPGFFGDSQMSGVFLAMMSFLFLLNLENPKRPAIKNYIFFGIAMLAIILAGSRSALLGFGAGLIMLVIFVGGNFRVTAMVFGVLIGAVLLYFSDSFVLFQRFSTLDDSIDFRASIWEGAYDIFKKNFAFGIGINNYQDYAKLHSQDQFLLVDNDEILFLDAPENGYLKFLTEFGFFGFVTLFLLILSPVINVFYQFIMGKKVSLAFYFIAPIVCWFLSFTSLYTLSDSRIIIPLCSCIAFIIAYPLNLLVKHEE
;
A
#
# COMPACT_ATOMS: atom_id res chain seq x y z
N MET A 1 4.81 29.61 2.13
CA MET A 1 5.36 28.42 1.41
C MET A 1 5.05 27.21 2.25
N ASN A 2 4.31 26.24 1.75
CA ASN A 2 3.86 25.11 2.56
C ASN A 2 5.05 24.27 3.02
N PHE A 3 5.11 23.96 4.32
CA PHE A 3 6.18 23.12 4.93
C PHE A 3 6.39 21.79 4.19
N THR A 4 5.32 21.18 3.71
CA THR A 4 5.35 19.95 2.89
C THR A 4 6.18 20.09 1.60
N ILE A 5 6.07 21.23 0.89
CA ILE A 5 6.83 21.49 -0.34
C ILE A 5 8.33 21.66 -0.04
N ILE A 6 8.66 22.30 1.09
CA ILE A 6 10.07 22.41 1.52
C ILE A 6 10.65 21.04 1.81
N LEU A 7 9.92 20.18 2.55
CA LEU A 7 10.35 18.81 2.84
C LEU A 7 10.48 17.97 1.57
N ALA A 8 9.54 18.09 0.63
CA ALA A 8 9.63 17.41 -0.66
C ALA A 8 10.88 17.84 -1.45
N GLY A 9 11.16 19.14 -1.51
CA GLY A 9 12.37 19.66 -2.14
C GLY A 9 13.66 19.16 -1.48
N LEU A 10 13.71 19.14 -0.15
CA LEU A 10 14.83 18.59 0.60
C LEU A 10 15.01 17.08 0.34
N ALA A 11 13.93 16.31 0.27
CA ALA A 11 13.99 14.88 -0.05
C ALA A 11 14.58 14.63 -1.44
N ILE A 12 14.22 15.43 -2.45
CA ILE A 12 14.78 15.34 -3.79
C ILE A 12 16.28 15.71 -3.79
N ILE A 13 16.68 16.77 -3.11
CA ILE A 13 18.09 17.16 -2.99
C ILE A 13 18.89 16.04 -2.31
N LEU A 14 18.41 15.49 -1.21
CA LEU A 14 19.03 14.36 -0.52
C LEU A 14 19.13 13.13 -1.42
N PHE A 15 18.11 12.88 -2.27
CA PHE A 15 18.18 11.81 -3.26
C PHE A 15 19.34 12.01 -4.23
N PHE A 16 19.50 13.19 -4.81
CA PHE A 16 20.59 13.45 -5.74
C PHE A 16 21.96 13.32 -5.06
N ILE A 17 22.13 13.88 -3.86
CA ILE A 17 23.39 13.76 -3.10
C ILE A 17 23.70 12.27 -2.86
N TYR A 18 22.73 11.51 -2.32
CA TYR A 18 22.91 10.09 -2.04
C TYR A 18 23.19 9.29 -3.32
N PHE A 19 22.41 9.52 -4.37
CA PHE A 19 22.48 8.80 -5.63
C PHE A 19 23.81 9.01 -6.35
N PHE A 20 24.33 10.24 -6.41
CA PHE A 20 25.65 10.53 -6.99
C PHE A 20 26.78 10.04 -6.11
N TYR A 21 26.66 10.13 -4.79
CA TYR A 21 27.67 9.64 -3.85
C TYR A 21 27.81 8.11 -3.90
N THR A 22 26.72 7.37 -4.02
CA THR A 22 26.72 5.89 -4.03
C THR A 22 26.90 5.28 -5.43
N GLY A 23 27.03 6.07 -6.48
CA GLY A 23 27.40 5.62 -7.83
C GLY A 23 26.24 5.40 -8.80
N THR A 24 25.15 6.17 -8.72
CA THR A 24 24.05 6.19 -9.70
C THR A 24 23.52 4.81 -10.10
N THR A 25 23.34 3.93 -9.13
CA THR A 25 22.92 2.56 -9.35
C THR A 25 21.45 2.35 -9.00
N ARG A 26 20.81 1.34 -9.59
CA ARG A 26 19.44 0.92 -9.21
C ARG A 26 19.34 0.54 -7.72
N SER A 27 20.40 -0.06 -7.12
CA SER A 27 20.47 -0.30 -5.68
C SER A 27 20.32 0.96 -4.86
N SER A 28 21.00 2.04 -5.26
CA SER A 28 20.95 3.33 -4.57
C SER A 28 19.54 3.91 -4.58
N TYR A 29 18.87 3.90 -5.74
CA TYR A 29 17.47 4.33 -5.85
C TYR A 29 16.55 3.50 -4.94
N LEU A 30 16.60 2.17 -5.04
CA LEU A 30 15.71 1.28 -4.29
C LEU A 30 15.89 1.42 -2.78
N LEU A 31 17.14 1.52 -2.30
CA LEU A 31 17.42 1.69 -0.89
C LEU A 31 17.02 3.07 -0.38
N PHE A 32 17.23 4.13 -1.20
CA PHE A 32 16.79 5.48 -0.86
C PHE A 32 15.27 5.54 -0.67
N VAL A 33 14.51 5.01 -1.63
CA VAL A 33 13.03 4.99 -1.59
C VAL A 33 12.53 4.36 -0.29
N VAL A 34 13.11 3.24 0.12
CA VAL A 34 12.66 2.55 1.32
C VAL A 34 13.17 3.20 2.60
N MET A 35 14.39 3.75 2.61
CA MET A 35 14.97 4.46 3.76
C MET A 35 14.21 5.74 4.07
N PHE A 36 13.80 6.49 3.05
CA PHE A 36 13.05 7.73 3.18
C PHE A 36 11.55 7.57 2.90
N LEU A 37 11.02 6.37 3.10
CA LEU A 37 9.62 6.02 2.83
C LEU A 37 8.61 7.06 3.40
N PRO A 38 8.78 7.61 4.62
CA PRO A 38 7.87 8.64 5.16
C PRO A 38 7.72 9.88 4.29
N LEU A 39 8.72 10.20 3.46
CA LEU A 39 8.74 11.40 2.61
C LEU A 39 8.28 11.13 1.17
N MET A 40 8.11 9.86 0.79
CA MET A 40 7.86 9.47 -0.61
C MET A 40 6.53 9.98 -1.17
N ASP A 41 5.54 10.19 -0.33
CA ASP A 41 4.21 10.66 -0.74
C ASP A 41 4.03 12.18 -0.68
N LEU A 42 5.08 12.93 -0.33
CA LEU A 42 5.00 14.39 -0.31
C LEU A 42 4.86 14.93 -1.74
N GLY A 43 3.83 15.76 -1.97
CA GLY A 43 3.54 16.34 -3.27
C GLY A 43 4.62 17.31 -3.73
N VAL A 44 5.08 17.13 -4.97
CA VAL A 44 6.06 18.00 -5.65
C VAL A 44 5.35 18.97 -6.60
N THR A 45 4.28 18.49 -7.27
CA THR A 45 3.51 19.30 -8.21
C THR A 45 2.11 19.55 -7.69
N PRO A 46 1.45 20.69 -8.09
CA PRO A 46 0.04 20.89 -7.81
C PRO A 46 -0.85 19.78 -8.39
N ALA A 47 -2.00 19.52 -7.75
CA ALA A 47 -2.96 18.51 -8.20
C ALA A 47 -3.45 18.72 -9.64
N ALA A 48 -3.52 19.99 -10.11
CA ALA A 48 -3.87 20.33 -11.49
C ALA A 48 -2.90 19.73 -12.55
N PHE A 49 -1.65 19.45 -12.15
CA PHE A 49 -0.62 18.83 -13.00
C PHE A 49 -0.36 17.36 -12.60
N GLY A 50 -1.37 16.66 -12.12
CA GLY A 50 -1.30 15.23 -11.78
C GLY A 50 -0.86 14.94 -10.34
N GLY A 51 -0.50 15.97 -9.54
CA GLY A 51 -0.15 15.75 -8.11
C GLY A 51 1.03 14.81 -7.90
N LEU A 52 2.10 14.91 -8.71
CA LEU A 52 3.26 14.03 -8.60
C LEU A 52 3.90 14.10 -7.21
N SER A 53 4.23 12.94 -6.66
CA SER A 53 4.92 12.79 -5.39
C SER A 53 6.45 12.81 -5.55
N VAL A 54 7.18 12.87 -4.43
CA VAL A 54 8.65 12.69 -4.40
C VAL A 54 9.03 11.35 -5.04
N PHE A 55 8.29 10.27 -4.73
CA PHE A 55 8.51 8.95 -5.33
C PHE A 55 8.41 8.98 -6.84
N ASP A 56 7.41 9.66 -7.39
CA ASP A 56 7.21 9.75 -8.83
C ASP A 56 8.38 10.49 -9.50
N ALA A 57 8.74 11.65 -8.94
CA ALA A 57 9.83 12.48 -9.47
C ALA A 57 11.17 11.73 -9.53
N ILE A 58 11.57 11.09 -8.41
CA ILE A 58 12.84 10.34 -8.35
C ILE A 58 12.80 9.08 -9.21
N SER A 59 11.62 8.45 -9.37
CA SER A 59 11.45 7.27 -10.24
C SER A 59 11.64 7.62 -11.70
N PHE A 60 11.09 8.75 -12.18
CA PHE A 60 11.29 9.20 -13.55
C PHE A 60 12.77 9.55 -13.85
N VAL A 61 13.43 10.25 -12.92
CA VAL A 61 14.87 10.53 -13.04
C VAL A 61 15.68 9.25 -13.13
N THR A 62 15.38 8.28 -12.23
CA THR A 62 16.07 6.99 -12.24
C THR A 62 15.77 6.19 -13.50
N ALA A 63 14.53 6.24 -13.99
CA ALA A 63 14.16 5.57 -15.25
C ALA A 63 14.96 6.11 -16.43
N PHE A 64 15.17 7.41 -16.49
CA PHE A 64 16.00 8.02 -17.53
C PHE A 64 17.47 7.57 -17.43
N LEU A 65 18.04 7.53 -16.23
CA LEU A 65 19.44 7.16 -16.01
C LEU A 65 19.69 5.65 -16.13
N CYS A 66 18.71 4.82 -15.71
CA CYS A 66 18.78 3.35 -15.73
C CYS A 66 17.89 2.71 -16.81
N TYR A 67 17.61 3.42 -17.93
CA TYR A 67 16.65 2.95 -18.96
C TYR A 67 17.01 1.58 -19.53
N LYS A 68 18.29 1.25 -19.66
CA LYS A 68 18.76 -0.05 -20.15
C LYS A 68 18.32 -1.19 -19.23
N ASP A 69 18.32 -0.97 -17.92
CA ASP A 69 17.89 -1.98 -16.94
C ASP A 69 16.38 -2.21 -16.98
N ILE A 70 15.61 -1.18 -17.29
CA ILE A 70 14.13 -1.27 -17.40
C ILE A 70 13.74 -1.99 -18.68
N LEU A 71 14.39 -1.69 -19.81
CA LEU A 71 14.06 -2.26 -21.11
C LEU A 71 14.59 -3.68 -21.29
N HIS A 72 15.74 -3.99 -20.70
CA HIS A 72 16.35 -5.32 -20.82
C HIS A 72 15.66 -6.32 -19.90
N VAL A 73 14.79 -7.13 -20.44
CA VAL A 73 13.95 -8.08 -19.69
C VAL A 73 14.46 -9.49 -19.90
N SER A 74 14.61 -10.24 -18.79
CA SER A 74 14.73 -11.69 -18.86
C SER A 74 13.47 -12.27 -19.50
N ARG A 75 13.60 -13.26 -20.40
CA ARG A 75 12.45 -13.90 -21.09
C ARG A 75 11.36 -14.40 -20.12
N LYS A 76 11.72 -14.71 -18.88
CA LYS A 76 10.80 -15.22 -17.84
C LYS A 76 9.84 -14.15 -17.30
N ASN A 77 10.19 -12.86 -17.40
CA ASN A 77 9.40 -11.75 -16.84
C ASN A 77 8.63 -10.94 -17.91
N ASN A 78 8.67 -11.37 -19.17
CA ASN A 78 8.00 -10.64 -20.25
C ASN A 78 6.47 -10.63 -20.10
N ALA A 79 5.87 -11.69 -19.59
CA ALA A 79 4.43 -11.76 -19.39
C ALA A 79 3.92 -10.65 -18.46
N TYR A 80 4.67 -10.32 -17.40
CA TYR A 80 4.32 -9.24 -16.48
C TYR A 80 4.40 -7.87 -17.17
N LEU A 81 5.41 -7.66 -18.03
CA LEU A 81 5.54 -6.44 -18.83
C LEU A 81 4.35 -6.29 -19.79
N TYR A 82 3.96 -7.36 -20.49
CA TYR A 82 2.81 -7.31 -21.40
C TYR A 82 1.49 -7.01 -20.70
N LEU A 83 1.27 -7.60 -19.52
CA LEU A 83 0.12 -7.28 -18.67
C LEU A 83 0.12 -5.80 -18.25
N PHE A 84 1.28 -5.26 -17.89
CA PHE A 84 1.39 -3.84 -17.53
C PHE A 84 1.11 -2.94 -18.75
N LEU A 85 1.67 -3.25 -19.91
CA LEU A 85 1.40 -2.48 -21.13
C LEU A 85 -0.09 -2.53 -21.50
N LEU A 86 -0.72 -3.69 -21.35
CA LEU A 86 -2.16 -3.84 -21.54
C LEU A 86 -2.97 -2.98 -20.57
N PHE A 87 -2.58 -2.97 -19.30
CA PHE A 87 -3.18 -2.14 -18.26
C PHE A 87 -3.08 -0.64 -18.62
N VAL A 88 -1.88 -0.15 -18.96
CA VAL A 88 -1.68 1.24 -19.38
C VAL A 88 -2.48 1.59 -20.63
N THR A 89 -2.60 0.65 -21.58
CA THR A 89 -3.41 0.86 -22.80
C THR A 89 -4.89 1.07 -22.45
N PHE A 90 -5.46 0.25 -21.58
CA PHE A 90 -6.85 0.41 -21.17
C PHE A 90 -7.09 1.72 -20.41
N ILE A 91 -6.17 2.10 -19.54
CA ILE A 91 -6.25 3.39 -18.83
C ILE A 91 -6.15 4.57 -19.80
N PHE A 92 -5.26 4.48 -20.76
CA PHE A 92 -5.10 5.52 -21.79
C PHE A 92 -6.38 5.67 -22.61
N LEU A 93 -7.00 4.56 -23.05
CA LEU A 93 -8.28 4.58 -23.74
C LEU A 93 -9.40 5.17 -22.87
N GLY A 94 -9.46 4.79 -21.58
CA GLY A 94 -10.39 5.37 -20.61
C GLY A 94 -10.18 6.87 -20.40
N SER A 95 -8.94 7.31 -20.37
CA SER A 95 -8.60 8.73 -20.24
C SER A 95 -9.00 9.55 -21.46
N LEU A 96 -8.89 8.98 -22.67
CA LEU A 96 -9.33 9.63 -23.91
C LEU A 96 -10.87 9.72 -24.03
N SER A 97 -11.60 8.76 -23.45
CA SER A 97 -13.07 8.76 -23.44
C SER A 97 -13.66 9.57 -22.27
N SER A 98 -12.83 10.08 -21.38
CA SER A 98 -13.24 10.83 -20.19
C SER A 98 -13.70 12.24 -20.54
N GLU A 99 -14.66 12.79 -19.79
CA GLU A 99 -15.03 14.21 -19.84
C GLU A 99 -13.90 15.14 -19.39
N PHE A 100 -12.95 14.63 -18.57
CA PHE A 100 -11.81 15.35 -18.03
C PHE A 100 -10.48 14.83 -18.62
N VAL A 101 -10.37 14.81 -19.95
CA VAL A 101 -9.25 14.20 -20.69
C VAL A 101 -7.89 14.68 -20.19
N SER A 102 -7.68 16.00 -20.10
CA SER A 102 -6.39 16.58 -19.70
C SER A 102 -5.97 16.13 -18.30
N LYS A 103 -6.89 16.18 -17.33
CA LYS A 103 -6.64 15.74 -15.95
C LYS A 103 -6.31 14.25 -15.90
N SER A 104 -7.06 13.42 -16.60
CA SER A 104 -6.84 11.97 -16.68
C SER A 104 -5.48 11.63 -17.27
N LEU A 105 -5.09 12.27 -18.38
CA LEU A 105 -3.80 12.02 -19.04
C LEU A 105 -2.62 12.38 -18.13
N PHE A 106 -2.68 13.50 -17.40
CA PHE A 106 -1.64 13.84 -16.43
C PHE A 106 -1.55 12.82 -15.29
N ASN A 107 -2.70 12.31 -14.82
CA ASN A 107 -2.71 11.32 -13.74
C ASN A 107 -2.21 9.92 -14.16
N ILE A 108 -2.13 9.61 -15.46
CA ILE A 108 -1.47 8.37 -15.93
C ILE A 108 0.00 8.33 -15.50
N LEU A 109 0.65 9.48 -15.37
CA LEU A 109 2.05 9.55 -14.93
C LEU A 109 2.26 8.92 -13.56
N ASN A 110 1.26 8.95 -12.66
CA ASN A 110 1.35 8.37 -11.32
C ASN A 110 1.33 6.81 -11.32
N ILE A 111 0.96 6.18 -12.44
CA ILE A 111 0.91 4.72 -12.57
C ILE A 111 2.26 4.12 -12.99
N ILE A 112 3.10 4.90 -13.64
CA ILE A 112 4.38 4.43 -14.21
C ILE A 112 5.44 4.15 -13.12
N PRO A 113 5.62 5.00 -12.09
CA PRO A 113 6.64 4.83 -11.06
C PRO A 113 6.60 3.48 -10.30
N PRO A 114 5.44 2.96 -9.86
CA PRO A 114 5.35 1.63 -9.25
C PRO A 114 5.90 0.52 -10.15
N PHE A 115 5.66 0.61 -11.44
CA PHE A 115 6.18 -0.36 -12.40
C PHE A 115 7.70 -0.25 -12.59
N ILE A 116 8.23 0.98 -12.70
CA ILE A 116 9.68 1.24 -12.73
C ILE A 116 10.33 0.61 -11.49
N PHE A 117 9.75 0.84 -10.32
CA PHE A 117 10.24 0.30 -9.05
C PHE A 117 10.29 -1.24 -9.04
N ILE A 118 9.20 -1.91 -9.43
CA ILE A 118 9.17 -3.39 -9.53
C ILE A 118 10.24 -3.89 -10.49
N ARG A 119 10.40 -3.25 -11.65
CA ARG A 119 11.37 -3.66 -12.66
C ARG A 119 12.81 -3.56 -12.16
N LEU A 120 13.16 -2.43 -11.57
CA LEU A 120 14.50 -2.21 -11.02
C LEU A 120 14.77 -3.14 -9.82
N LEU A 121 13.76 -3.39 -8.97
CA LEU A 121 13.86 -4.30 -7.85
C LEU A 121 14.09 -5.75 -8.31
N LEU A 122 13.35 -6.23 -9.31
CA LEU A 122 13.56 -7.57 -9.88
C LEU A 122 14.98 -7.72 -10.44
N LYS A 123 15.46 -6.72 -11.17
CA LYS A 123 16.82 -6.70 -11.71
C LYS A 123 17.90 -6.73 -10.62
N GLU A 124 17.69 -6.01 -9.53
CA GLU A 124 18.64 -6.00 -8.42
C GLU A 124 18.66 -7.31 -7.65
N LEU A 125 17.48 -7.93 -7.46
CA LEU A 125 17.37 -9.27 -6.85
C LEU A 125 18.04 -10.36 -7.72
N GLU A 126 18.04 -10.21 -9.06
CA GLU A 126 18.76 -11.09 -9.97
C GLU A 126 20.29 -10.92 -9.91
N ALA A 127 20.76 -9.72 -9.64
CA ALA A 127 22.18 -9.37 -9.73
C ALA A 127 22.93 -9.48 -8.41
N ASN A 128 22.23 -9.35 -7.26
CA ASN A 128 22.87 -9.22 -5.95
C ASN A 128 22.13 -10.05 -4.89
N ASP A 129 22.73 -11.18 -4.52
CA ASP A 129 22.17 -12.13 -3.55
C ASP A 129 21.99 -11.53 -2.14
N TYR A 130 22.80 -10.53 -1.75
CA TYR A 130 22.73 -9.88 -0.44
C TYR A 130 21.72 -8.73 -0.38
N PHE A 131 21.23 -8.27 -1.54
CA PHE A 131 20.38 -7.10 -1.61
C PHE A 131 19.07 -7.29 -0.85
N LEU A 132 18.43 -8.46 -0.95
CA LEU A 132 17.19 -8.77 -0.26
C LEU A 132 17.28 -8.56 1.26
N LYS A 133 18.35 -9.05 1.92
CA LYS A 133 18.54 -8.89 3.37
C LYS A 133 18.60 -7.42 3.75
N LYS A 134 19.37 -6.63 3.00
CA LYS A 134 19.53 -5.18 3.22
C LYS A 134 18.22 -4.43 2.98
N PHE A 135 17.53 -4.74 1.91
CA PHE A 135 16.26 -4.11 1.54
C PHE A 135 15.18 -4.38 2.60
N LEU A 136 15.03 -5.62 3.03
CA LEU A 136 14.09 -6.00 4.11
C LEU A 136 14.44 -5.31 5.44
N LEU A 137 15.72 -5.12 5.75
CA LEU A 137 16.12 -4.37 6.94
C LEU A 137 15.61 -2.93 6.88
N TYR A 138 15.76 -2.24 5.75
CA TYR A 138 15.26 -0.87 5.61
C TYR A 138 13.73 -0.78 5.64
N LEU A 139 13.02 -1.75 5.06
CA LEU A 139 11.56 -1.84 5.20
C LEU A 139 11.15 -1.98 6.68
N LYS A 140 11.84 -2.83 7.45
CA LYS A 140 11.58 -2.98 8.89
C LYS A 140 11.88 -1.68 9.65
N ILE A 141 12.97 -0.97 9.30
CA ILE A 141 13.29 0.34 9.89
C ILE A 141 12.18 1.35 9.57
N ALA A 142 11.68 1.41 8.33
CA ALA A 142 10.57 2.29 7.98
C ALA A 142 9.30 2.01 8.81
N CYS A 143 9.03 0.73 9.09
CA CYS A 143 7.93 0.36 9.99
C CYS A 143 8.18 0.83 11.44
N PHE A 144 9.41 0.71 11.96
CA PHE A 144 9.77 1.24 13.28
C PHE A 144 9.65 2.76 13.33
N VAL A 145 10.01 3.46 12.28
CA VAL A 145 9.81 4.92 12.17
C VAL A 145 8.32 5.26 12.25
N ALA A 146 7.44 4.51 11.56
CA ALA A 146 5.99 4.71 11.66
C ALA A 146 5.47 4.52 13.09
N ILE A 147 5.90 3.46 13.75
CA ILE A 147 5.56 3.18 15.16
C ILE A 147 6.07 4.30 16.06
N GLY A 148 7.31 4.74 15.87
CA GLY A 148 7.92 5.84 16.61
C GLY A 148 7.13 7.14 16.48
N PHE A 149 6.66 7.47 15.26
CA PHE A 149 5.77 8.63 15.05
C PHE A 149 4.47 8.53 15.85
N ILE A 150 3.82 7.35 15.87
CA ILE A 150 2.62 7.12 16.67
C ILE A 150 2.90 7.35 18.15
N VAL A 151 4.02 6.82 18.68
CA VAL A 151 4.41 7.01 20.09
C VAL A 151 4.66 8.48 20.40
N VAL A 152 5.34 9.21 19.52
CA VAL A 152 5.54 10.65 19.68
C VAL A 152 4.21 11.41 19.67
N GLN A 153 3.29 11.09 18.74
CA GLN A 153 1.95 11.68 18.70
C GLN A 153 1.12 11.40 19.95
N MET A 154 1.29 10.24 20.59
CA MET A 154 0.63 9.94 21.87
C MET A 154 1.11 10.87 23.00
N VAL A 155 2.38 11.29 22.98
CA VAL A 155 3.00 12.12 24.04
C VAL A 155 2.83 13.62 23.76
N VAL A 156 3.12 14.03 22.53
CA VAL A 156 3.18 15.45 22.11
C VAL A 156 1.84 15.93 21.58
N GLY A 157 0.99 15.02 21.08
CA GLY A 157 -0.29 15.32 20.45
C GLY A 157 -0.26 15.20 18.92
N LEU A 158 -1.43 15.30 18.31
CA LEU A 158 -1.65 15.15 16.86
C LEU A 158 -1.01 16.26 16.02
N ASN A 159 -0.60 17.38 16.63
CA ASN A 159 0.10 18.47 15.94
C ASN A 159 1.51 18.06 15.46
N PHE A 160 2.05 16.95 15.95
CA PHE A 160 3.30 16.37 15.43
C PHE A 160 3.02 15.63 14.13
N THR A 161 3.06 16.36 13.01
CA THR A 161 2.74 15.85 11.68
C THR A 161 3.51 16.58 10.59
N PHE A 162 3.66 15.96 9.41
CA PHE A 162 4.19 16.61 8.20
C PHE A 162 3.15 17.46 7.47
N TYR A 163 1.87 17.30 7.77
CA TYR A 163 0.75 17.91 7.06
C TYR A 163 0.25 19.16 7.76
N SER A 164 -0.22 20.12 6.98
CA SER A 164 -0.86 21.34 7.51
C SER A 164 -2.20 21.07 8.19
N SER A 165 -2.89 20.00 7.76
CA SER A 165 -4.12 19.49 8.37
C SER A 165 -4.13 17.97 8.28
N LEU A 166 -4.63 17.33 9.31
CA LEU A 166 -4.91 15.89 9.30
C LEU A 166 -6.34 15.66 8.80
N ASN A 167 -6.60 14.46 8.28
CA ASN A 167 -7.95 14.05 7.92
C ASN A 167 -8.86 14.09 9.16
N GLN A 168 -10.14 14.46 8.99
CA GLN A 168 -11.14 14.55 10.07
C GLN A 168 -11.29 13.22 10.84
N ASN A 169 -10.94 12.10 10.23
CA ASN A 169 -10.98 10.76 10.82
C ASN A 169 -10.00 10.51 11.98
N VAL A 170 -9.15 11.48 12.36
CA VAL A 170 -8.17 11.29 13.46
C VAL A 170 -8.76 11.46 14.86
N THR A 171 -9.98 11.99 14.98
CA THR A 171 -10.72 12.02 16.23
C THR A 171 -12.06 11.32 16.06
N ASP A 172 -12.40 10.44 16.99
CA ASP A 172 -13.66 9.71 16.98
C ASP A 172 -14.15 9.52 18.43
N GLY A 173 -15.38 9.96 18.72
CA GLY A 173 -15.96 9.88 20.06
C GLY A 173 -15.14 10.57 21.16
N GLY A 174 -14.41 11.65 20.83
CA GLY A 174 -13.54 12.40 21.76
C GLY A 174 -12.19 11.71 22.05
N LYS A 175 -11.89 10.60 21.39
CA LYS A 175 -10.59 9.90 21.50
C LYS A 175 -9.76 10.06 20.23
N ASN A 176 -8.44 10.12 20.40
CA ASN A 176 -7.51 10.28 19.28
C ASN A 176 -7.18 8.95 18.61
N ARG A 177 -7.05 8.98 17.29
CA ARG A 177 -6.46 7.96 16.45
C ARG A 177 -5.15 8.51 15.90
N TYR A 178 -4.09 7.74 15.95
CA TYR A 178 -2.75 8.23 15.65
C TYR A 178 -2.32 7.85 14.22
N PRO A 179 -2.24 8.82 13.30
CA PRO A 179 -1.89 8.57 11.90
C PRO A 179 -0.39 8.30 11.67
N GLY A 180 0.48 8.48 12.68
CA GLY A 180 1.91 8.38 12.48
C GLY A 180 2.43 9.45 11.51
N PHE A 181 3.21 9.05 10.51
CA PHE A 181 3.67 9.95 9.46
C PHE A 181 2.70 10.08 8.27
N PHE A 182 1.51 9.47 8.36
CA PHE A 182 0.44 9.64 7.37
C PHE A 182 -0.44 10.85 7.71
N GLY A 183 -1.21 11.33 6.72
CA GLY A 183 -2.28 12.31 6.96
C GLY A 183 -3.58 11.67 7.45
N ASP A 184 -3.71 10.35 7.30
CA ASP A 184 -4.88 9.54 7.63
C ASP A 184 -4.49 8.34 8.50
N SER A 185 -5.25 8.13 9.57
CA SER A 185 -5.04 7.02 10.51
C SER A 185 -5.41 5.66 9.91
N GLN A 186 -6.32 5.58 8.93
CA GLN A 186 -6.64 4.32 8.23
C GLN A 186 -5.48 3.88 7.35
N MET A 187 -4.87 4.81 6.59
CA MET A 187 -3.66 4.56 5.79
C MET A 187 -2.51 4.03 6.66
N SER A 188 -2.28 4.68 7.82
CA SER A 188 -1.28 4.24 8.79
C SER A 188 -1.54 2.80 9.25
N GLY A 189 -2.79 2.48 9.61
CA GLY A 189 -3.16 1.13 10.01
C GLY A 189 -2.89 0.09 8.93
N VAL A 190 -3.25 0.37 7.68
CA VAL A 190 -3.01 -0.54 6.53
C VAL A 190 -1.51 -0.76 6.33
N PHE A 191 -0.71 0.31 6.32
CA PHE A 191 0.74 0.22 6.20
C PHE A 191 1.35 -0.66 7.30
N LEU A 192 1.02 -0.39 8.56
CA LEU A 192 1.52 -1.15 9.71
C LEU A 192 1.10 -2.61 9.64
N ALA A 193 -0.14 -2.90 9.25
CA ALA A 193 -0.64 -4.25 9.09
C ALA A 193 0.11 -5.02 8.00
N MET A 194 0.35 -4.41 6.84
CA MET A 194 1.15 -5.01 5.78
C MET A 194 2.59 -5.28 6.22
N MET A 195 3.23 -4.27 6.85
CA MET A 195 4.63 -4.34 7.21
C MET A 195 4.92 -5.27 8.39
N SER A 196 3.93 -5.50 9.28
CA SER A 196 4.08 -6.35 10.46
C SER A 196 4.53 -7.77 10.12
N PHE A 197 4.05 -8.36 9.03
CA PHE A 197 4.40 -9.72 8.60
C PHE A 197 5.89 -9.88 8.26
N LEU A 198 6.55 -8.81 7.84
CA LEU A 198 7.99 -8.83 7.54
C LEU A 198 8.84 -9.04 8.82
N PHE A 199 8.32 -8.69 10.01
CA PHE A 199 9.02 -9.00 11.26
C PHE A 199 9.09 -10.50 11.52
N LEU A 200 8.04 -11.25 11.19
CA LEU A 200 7.99 -12.70 11.36
C LEU A 200 8.91 -13.43 10.37
N LEU A 201 9.32 -12.76 9.30
CA LEU A 201 10.15 -13.35 8.26
C LEU A 201 11.55 -13.69 8.78
N ASN A 202 11.89 -14.98 8.76
CA ASN A 202 13.23 -15.51 8.94
C ASN A 202 13.67 -16.17 7.63
N LEU A 203 14.65 -15.57 6.96
CA LEU A 203 15.13 -16.06 5.65
C LEU A 203 15.83 -17.41 5.75
N GLU A 204 16.47 -17.69 6.90
CA GLU A 204 17.22 -18.94 7.11
C GLU A 204 16.28 -20.10 7.51
N ASN A 205 15.27 -19.80 8.30
CA ASN A 205 14.29 -20.80 8.72
C ASN A 205 12.87 -20.20 8.81
N PRO A 206 12.11 -20.19 7.70
CA PRO A 206 10.77 -19.60 7.68
C PRO A 206 9.79 -20.19 8.70
N LYS A 207 9.98 -21.47 9.07
CA LYS A 207 9.10 -22.20 10.01
C LYS A 207 9.42 -21.90 11.49
N ARG A 208 10.54 -21.22 11.78
CA ARG A 208 11.00 -20.93 13.16
C ARG A 208 11.49 -19.50 13.29
N PRO A 209 10.60 -18.48 13.30
CA PRO A 209 10.98 -17.13 13.64
C PRO A 209 11.58 -17.08 15.06
N ALA A 210 12.56 -16.19 15.29
CA ALA A 210 13.09 -15.98 16.62
C ALA A 210 12.03 -15.29 17.52
N ILE A 211 12.13 -15.46 18.84
CA ILE A 211 11.18 -14.89 19.80
C ILE A 211 11.09 -13.36 19.67
N LYS A 212 12.22 -12.68 19.41
CA LYS A 212 12.26 -11.23 19.14
C LYS A 212 11.37 -10.80 17.96
N ASN A 213 11.19 -11.65 16.98
CA ASN A 213 10.35 -11.37 15.81
C ASN A 213 8.87 -11.29 16.19
N TYR A 214 8.43 -12.16 17.12
CA TYR A 214 7.07 -12.12 17.65
C TYR A 214 6.84 -10.88 18.52
N ILE A 215 7.86 -10.45 19.28
CA ILE A 215 7.78 -9.21 20.08
C ILE A 215 7.57 -8.00 19.14
N PHE A 216 8.38 -7.87 18.09
CA PHE A 216 8.21 -6.78 17.13
C PHE A 216 6.90 -6.83 16.38
N PHE A 217 6.43 -8.03 16.04
CA PHE A 217 5.12 -8.24 15.46
C PHE A 217 4.00 -7.78 16.40
N GLY A 218 4.10 -8.10 17.71
CA GLY A 218 3.15 -7.63 18.74
C GLY A 218 3.15 -6.12 18.90
N ILE A 219 4.32 -5.47 18.88
CA ILE A 219 4.45 -4.00 18.93
C ILE A 219 3.77 -3.36 17.69
N ALA A 220 3.98 -3.92 16.49
CA ALA A 220 3.30 -3.45 15.29
C ALA A 220 1.78 -3.61 15.38
N MET A 221 1.29 -4.72 15.96
CA MET A 221 -0.14 -4.93 16.20
C MET A 221 -0.73 -3.89 17.15
N LEU A 222 -0.04 -3.54 18.25
CA LEU A 222 -0.46 -2.47 19.14
C LEU A 222 -0.54 -1.12 18.40
N ALA A 223 0.41 -0.83 17.52
CA ALA A 223 0.38 0.38 16.72
C ALA A 223 -0.81 0.41 15.73
N ILE A 224 -1.22 -0.74 15.15
CA ILE A 224 -2.43 -0.85 14.31
C ILE A 224 -3.68 -0.48 15.13
N ILE A 225 -3.76 -0.93 16.39
CA ILE A 225 -4.88 -0.63 17.28
C ILE A 225 -4.92 0.86 17.62
N LEU A 226 -3.77 1.47 17.89
CA LEU A 226 -3.65 2.90 18.15
C LEU A 226 -4.01 3.75 16.92
N ALA A 227 -3.75 3.26 15.72
CA ALA A 227 -4.23 3.88 14.48
C ALA A 227 -5.76 3.75 14.32
N GLY A 228 -6.42 2.82 15.02
CA GLY A 228 -7.88 2.70 15.06
C GLY A 228 -8.53 2.29 13.74
N SER A 229 -7.84 1.52 12.90
CA SER A 229 -8.34 1.06 11.60
C SER A 229 -8.92 -0.35 11.68
N ARG A 230 -10.27 -0.46 11.58
CA ARG A 230 -10.99 -1.75 11.59
C ARG A 230 -10.58 -2.65 10.43
N SER A 231 -10.53 -2.10 9.22
CA SER A 231 -10.19 -2.86 8.02
C SER A 231 -8.74 -3.35 8.03
N ALA A 232 -7.82 -2.55 8.58
CA ALA A 232 -6.43 -2.96 8.74
C ALA A 232 -6.31 -4.13 9.74
N LEU A 233 -7.06 -4.11 10.85
CA LEU A 233 -7.08 -5.20 11.82
C LEU A 233 -7.67 -6.49 11.22
N LEU A 234 -8.76 -6.39 10.45
CA LEU A 234 -9.33 -7.54 9.73
C LEU A 234 -8.35 -8.10 8.70
N GLY A 235 -7.71 -7.23 7.92
CA GLY A 235 -6.68 -7.63 6.96
C GLY A 235 -5.48 -8.30 7.63
N PHE A 236 -5.02 -7.75 8.76
CA PHE A 236 -3.97 -8.34 9.59
C PHE A 236 -4.36 -9.75 10.09
N GLY A 237 -5.57 -9.92 10.62
CA GLY A 237 -6.09 -11.21 11.06
C GLY A 237 -6.11 -12.24 9.93
N ALA A 238 -6.62 -11.87 8.76
CA ALA A 238 -6.66 -12.76 7.59
C ALA A 238 -5.25 -13.14 7.09
N GLY A 239 -4.32 -12.19 7.03
CA GLY A 239 -2.92 -12.47 6.69
C GLY A 239 -2.27 -13.43 7.69
N LEU A 240 -2.53 -13.27 8.99
CA LEU A 240 -2.04 -14.16 10.03
C LEU A 240 -2.63 -15.58 9.90
N ILE A 241 -3.94 -15.70 9.69
CA ILE A 241 -4.61 -16.98 9.46
C ILE A 241 -3.99 -17.68 8.25
N MET A 242 -3.76 -16.97 7.15
CA MET A 242 -3.10 -17.52 5.98
C MET A 242 -1.70 -18.05 6.30
N LEU A 243 -0.88 -17.31 7.04
CA LEU A 243 0.44 -17.80 7.45
C LEU A 243 0.35 -19.05 8.34
N VAL A 244 -0.58 -19.09 9.29
CA VAL A 244 -0.82 -20.25 10.16
C VAL A 244 -1.19 -21.49 9.34
N ILE A 245 -1.98 -21.33 8.29
CA ILE A 245 -2.40 -22.45 7.41
C ILE A 245 -1.23 -22.94 6.54
N PHE A 246 -0.50 -22.04 5.86
CA PHE A 246 0.41 -22.41 4.77
C PHE A 246 1.88 -22.52 5.17
N VAL A 247 2.36 -21.85 6.22
CA VAL A 247 3.76 -21.97 6.68
C VAL A 247 3.95 -23.25 7.51
N GLY A 248 3.02 -23.57 8.39
CA GLY A 248 3.02 -24.79 9.19
C GLY A 248 4.12 -24.88 10.26
N GLY A 249 4.40 -26.10 10.75
CA GLY A 249 5.45 -26.37 11.71
C GLY A 249 5.28 -25.66 13.08
N ASN A 250 6.39 -25.39 13.75
CA ASN A 250 6.40 -24.71 15.06
C ASN A 250 5.83 -23.27 14.99
N PHE A 251 5.89 -22.65 13.80
CA PHE A 251 5.29 -21.33 13.58
C PHE A 251 3.79 -21.33 13.93
N ARG A 252 3.05 -22.36 13.48
CA ARG A 252 1.61 -22.49 13.74
C ARG A 252 1.28 -22.43 15.23
N VAL A 253 1.96 -23.26 16.02
CA VAL A 253 1.71 -23.32 17.47
C VAL A 253 2.06 -22.01 18.15
N THR A 254 3.24 -21.47 17.86
CA THR A 254 3.72 -20.23 18.48
C THR A 254 2.82 -19.05 18.09
N ALA A 255 2.41 -18.94 16.82
CA ALA A 255 1.52 -17.88 16.36
C ALA A 255 0.12 -17.96 17.02
N MET A 256 -0.42 -19.19 17.22
CA MET A 256 -1.68 -19.37 17.92
C MET A 256 -1.57 -18.94 19.39
N VAL A 257 -0.52 -19.37 20.11
CA VAL A 257 -0.31 -18.99 21.52
C VAL A 257 -0.17 -17.47 21.65
N PHE A 258 0.66 -16.84 20.82
CA PHE A 258 0.78 -15.37 20.82
C PHE A 258 -0.54 -14.68 20.47
N GLY A 259 -1.26 -15.19 19.49
CA GLY A 259 -2.57 -14.66 19.09
C GLY A 259 -3.58 -14.70 20.24
N VAL A 260 -3.66 -15.81 20.99
CA VAL A 260 -4.54 -15.95 22.16
C VAL A 260 -4.12 -15.00 23.27
N LEU A 261 -2.82 -14.93 23.61
CA LEU A 261 -2.31 -14.03 24.65
C LEU A 261 -2.59 -12.57 24.34
N ILE A 262 -2.27 -12.13 23.11
CA ILE A 262 -2.53 -10.76 22.67
C ILE A 262 -4.05 -10.49 22.64
N GLY A 263 -4.84 -11.43 22.13
CA GLY A 263 -6.31 -11.31 22.12
C GLY A 263 -6.89 -11.13 23.52
N ALA A 264 -6.41 -11.89 24.51
CA ALA A 264 -6.83 -11.75 25.90
C ALA A 264 -6.48 -10.38 26.50
N VAL A 265 -5.26 -9.88 26.24
CA VAL A 265 -4.83 -8.53 26.67
C VAL A 265 -5.71 -7.45 26.01
N LEU A 266 -6.00 -7.59 24.72
CA LEU A 266 -6.81 -6.62 23.98
C LEU A 266 -8.27 -6.60 24.48
N LEU A 267 -8.85 -7.76 24.77
CA LEU A 267 -10.19 -7.85 25.34
C LEU A 267 -10.24 -7.22 26.73
N TYR A 268 -9.21 -7.41 27.54
CA TYR A 268 -9.15 -6.79 28.88
C TYR A 268 -9.07 -5.26 28.83
N PHE A 269 -8.39 -4.70 27.83
CA PHE A 269 -8.25 -3.25 27.65
C PHE A 269 -9.19 -2.68 26.57
N SER A 270 -10.21 -3.41 26.15
CA SER A 270 -11.09 -3.02 25.02
C SER A 270 -11.65 -1.61 25.16
N ASP A 271 -12.13 -1.22 26.34
CA ASP A 271 -12.73 0.09 26.59
C ASP A 271 -11.74 1.27 26.45
N SER A 272 -10.44 0.98 26.52
CA SER A 272 -9.40 1.99 26.40
C SER A 272 -9.11 2.39 24.95
N PHE A 273 -9.47 1.57 23.98
CA PHE A 273 -9.12 1.79 22.58
C PHE A 273 -10.33 2.20 21.74
N VAL A 274 -10.17 3.27 20.96
CA VAL A 274 -11.18 3.78 19.99
C VAL A 274 -11.62 2.69 19.02
N LEU A 275 -10.71 1.82 18.61
CA LEU A 275 -10.97 0.75 17.67
C LEU A 275 -12.18 -0.12 18.10
N PHE A 276 -12.24 -0.53 19.37
CA PHE A 276 -13.31 -1.42 19.85
C PHE A 276 -14.65 -0.68 20.00
N GLN A 277 -14.63 0.60 20.39
CA GLN A 277 -15.85 1.43 20.43
C GLN A 277 -16.46 1.58 19.02
N ARG A 278 -15.64 1.66 17.99
CA ARG A 278 -16.10 1.75 16.60
C ARG A 278 -16.78 0.46 16.09
N PHE A 279 -16.54 -0.68 16.72
CA PHE A 279 -17.28 -1.90 16.37
C PHE A 279 -18.74 -1.86 16.81
N SER A 280 -19.09 -1.10 17.85
CA SER A 280 -20.48 -0.93 18.29
C SER A 280 -21.32 0.00 17.39
N THR A 281 -20.68 0.84 16.56
CA THR A 281 -21.33 1.80 15.63
C THR A 281 -21.22 1.34 14.17
N LEU A 282 -21.09 0.04 13.94
CA LEU A 282 -20.89 -0.52 12.58
C LEU A 282 -22.10 -0.31 11.68
N ASP A 283 -23.30 -0.54 12.19
CA ASP A 283 -24.53 -0.57 11.40
C ASP A 283 -24.82 0.80 10.78
N ASP A 284 -24.76 1.88 11.55
CA ASP A 284 -24.97 3.25 11.05
C ASP A 284 -23.97 3.63 9.95
N SER A 285 -22.72 3.17 10.10
CA SER A 285 -21.65 3.46 9.12
C SER A 285 -21.80 2.66 7.83
N ILE A 286 -22.44 1.49 7.86
CA ILE A 286 -22.68 0.65 6.69
C ILE A 286 -23.83 1.21 5.85
N ASP A 287 -24.93 1.62 6.50
CA ASP A 287 -26.09 2.18 5.82
C ASP A 287 -25.74 3.47 5.05
N PHE A 288 -24.95 4.36 5.68
CA PHE A 288 -24.43 5.55 5.00
C PHE A 288 -23.57 5.21 3.78
N ARG A 289 -22.66 4.22 3.92
CA ARG A 289 -21.81 3.79 2.81
C ARG A 289 -22.57 3.10 1.70
N ALA A 290 -23.65 2.36 2.03
CA ALA A 290 -24.44 1.64 1.03
C ALA A 290 -25.02 2.59 -0.01
N SER A 291 -25.51 3.77 0.37
CA SER A 291 -26.03 4.79 -0.56
C SER A 291 -24.94 5.34 -1.48
N ILE A 292 -23.72 5.57 -0.92
CA ILE A 292 -22.57 6.03 -1.70
C ILE A 292 -22.11 4.93 -2.69
N TRP A 293 -22.12 3.67 -2.25
CA TRP A 293 -21.72 2.54 -3.09
C TRP A 293 -22.70 2.32 -4.25
N GLU A 294 -24.01 2.49 -4.01
CA GLU A 294 -25.03 2.40 -5.07
C GLU A 294 -24.79 3.45 -6.14
N GLY A 295 -24.56 4.71 -5.76
CA GLY A 295 -24.26 5.77 -6.71
C GLY A 295 -22.95 5.53 -7.49
N ALA A 296 -21.90 5.07 -6.80
CA ALA A 296 -20.64 4.70 -7.46
C ALA A 296 -20.84 3.55 -8.46
N TYR A 297 -21.65 2.56 -8.11
CA TYR A 297 -21.97 1.45 -8.99
C TYR A 297 -22.78 1.89 -10.21
N ASP A 298 -23.66 2.87 -10.09
CA ASP A 298 -24.41 3.43 -11.20
C ASP A 298 -23.51 4.23 -12.16
N ILE A 299 -22.53 4.97 -11.62
CA ILE A 299 -21.47 5.60 -12.42
C ILE A 299 -20.70 4.53 -13.22
N PHE A 300 -20.29 3.44 -12.57
CA PHE A 300 -19.60 2.33 -13.22
C PHE A 300 -20.45 1.69 -14.32
N LYS A 301 -21.73 1.41 -14.08
CA LYS A 301 -22.61 0.83 -15.10
C LYS A 301 -22.70 1.69 -16.37
N LYS A 302 -22.78 3.01 -16.20
CA LYS A 302 -22.82 3.96 -17.33
C LYS A 302 -21.52 3.99 -18.11
N ASN A 303 -20.38 3.74 -17.43
CA ASN A 303 -19.03 3.81 -17.98
C ASN A 303 -18.29 2.46 -17.89
N PHE A 304 -18.99 1.35 -18.14
CA PHE A 304 -18.56 -0.01 -17.82
C PHE A 304 -17.18 -0.38 -18.36
N ALA A 305 -16.88 -0.12 -19.63
CA ALA A 305 -15.69 -0.67 -20.29
C ALA A 305 -14.39 -0.02 -19.80
N PHE A 306 -14.31 1.31 -19.84
CA PHE A 306 -13.07 2.06 -19.63
C PHE A 306 -13.12 3.05 -18.47
N GLY A 307 -14.28 3.19 -17.81
CA GLY A 307 -14.48 4.11 -16.70
C GLY A 307 -14.53 5.59 -17.09
N ILE A 308 -14.56 6.46 -16.08
CA ILE A 308 -14.65 7.91 -16.23
C ILE A 308 -13.27 8.61 -16.33
N GLY A 309 -12.18 7.83 -16.31
CA GLY A 309 -10.80 8.32 -16.28
C GLY A 309 -10.26 8.50 -14.86
N ILE A 310 -8.96 8.34 -14.76
CA ILE A 310 -8.23 8.33 -13.49
C ILE A 310 -8.36 9.64 -12.72
N ASN A 311 -8.64 9.55 -11.42
CA ASN A 311 -8.78 10.68 -10.45
C ASN A 311 -9.90 11.67 -10.80
N ASN A 312 -10.96 11.21 -11.47
CA ASN A 312 -12.10 12.04 -11.87
C ASN A 312 -13.37 11.78 -11.06
N TYR A 313 -13.36 10.82 -10.11
CA TYR A 313 -14.56 10.42 -9.38
C TYR A 313 -15.32 11.62 -8.79
N GLN A 314 -14.64 12.48 -8.05
CA GLN A 314 -15.24 13.64 -7.39
C GLN A 314 -15.84 14.66 -8.40
N ASP A 315 -15.09 14.96 -9.46
CA ASP A 315 -15.54 15.95 -10.45
C ASP A 315 -16.72 15.41 -11.27
N TYR A 316 -16.69 14.11 -11.59
CA TYR A 316 -17.78 13.45 -12.27
C TYR A 316 -19.05 13.39 -11.40
N ALA A 317 -18.88 13.05 -10.10
CA ALA A 317 -20.00 13.03 -9.16
C ALA A 317 -20.64 14.43 -8.98
N LYS A 318 -19.83 15.48 -8.91
CA LYS A 318 -20.31 16.87 -8.85
C LYS A 318 -21.22 17.24 -10.04
N LEU A 319 -20.91 16.74 -11.23
CA LEU A 319 -21.66 17.06 -12.45
C LEU A 319 -22.91 16.19 -12.64
N HIS A 320 -22.83 14.88 -12.28
CA HIS A 320 -23.83 13.91 -12.69
C HIS A 320 -24.60 13.25 -11.55
N SER A 321 -24.25 13.51 -10.28
CA SER A 321 -24.79 12.75 -9.14
C SER A 321 -24.96 13.65 -7.90
N GLN A 322 -25.38 14.89 -8.08
CA GLN A 322 -25.46 15.93 -7.02
C GLN A 322 -26.28 15.49 -5.80
N ASP A 323 -27.35 14.73 -6.00
CA ASP A 323 -28.28 14.37 -4.91
C ASP A 323 -27.79 13.18 -4.06
N GLN A 324 -26.78 12.43 -4.52
CA GLN A 324 -26.38 11.16 -3.90
C GLN A 324 -25.09 11.23 -3.09
N PHE A 325 -24.30 12.29 -3.24
CA PHE A 325 -22.95 12.40 -2.68
C PHE A 325 -22.72 13.62 -1.77
N LEU A 326 -23.81 14.22 -1.29
CA LEU A 326 -23.78 15.41 -0.48
C LEU A 326 -23.53 15.09 0.99
N LEU A 327 -22.38 15.51 1.53
CA LEU A 327 -22.18 15.74 2.94
C LEU A 327 -22.42 17.22 3.22
N VAL A 328 -23.35 17.54 4.11
CA VAL A 328 -23.56 18.90 4.61
C VAL A 328 -22.75 19.04 5.91
N ASP A 329 -21.68 19.81 5.86
CA ASP A 329 -20.92 20.19 7.04
C ASP A 329 -20.87 21.72 7.11
N ASN A 330 -21.39 22.29 8.21
CA ASN A 330 -21.43 23.75 8.44
C ASN A 330 -22.00 24.59 7.27
N ASP A 331 -23.11 24.15 6.68
CA ASP A 331 -23.77 24.75 5.51
C ASP A 331 -22.98 24.68 4.18
N GLU A 332 -21.84 23.98 4.16
CA GLU A 332 -21.11 23.72 2.93
C GLU A 332 -21.42 22.32 2.38
N ILE A 333 -21.58 22.24 1.05
CA ILE A 333 -21.81 20.98 0.34
C ILE A 333 -20.44 20.38 0.02
N LEU A 334 -20.09 19.28 0.69
CA LEU A 334 -18.85 18.57 0.43
C LEU A 334 -19.13 17.32 -0.43
N PHE A 335 -18.39 17.18 -1.52
CA PHE A 335 -18.40 15.96 -2.34
C PHE A 335 -17.26 15.06 -1.92
N LEU A 336 -17.55 13.77 -1.75
CA LEU A 336 -16.53 12.78 -1.45
C LEU A 336 -15.59 12.58 -2.65
N ASP A 337 -14.30 12.48 -2.38
CA ASP A 337 -13.27 12.18 -3.37
C ASP A 337 -13.19 10.69 -3.76
N ALA A 338 -13.84 9.86 -2.96
CA ALA A 338 -13.91 8.42 -3.16
C ALA A 338 -15.18 7.84 -2.53
N PRO A 339 -15.69 6.69 -3.04
CA PRO A 339 -16.87 6.03 -2.49
C PRO A 339 -16.57 5.25 -1.19
N GLU A 340 -15.50 5.58 -0.46
CA GLU A 340 -15.01 4.84 0.71
C GLU A 340 -14.93 3.30 0.47
N ASN A 341 -14.61 2.94 -0.76
CA ASN A 341 -14.40 1.57 -1.23
C ASN A 341 -13.44 1.63 -2.41
N GLY A 342 -12.22 1.10 -2.22
CA GLY A 342 -11.18 1.14 -3.23
C GLY A 342 -11.54 0.37 -4.50
N TYR A 343 -12.29 -0.72 -4.38
CA TYR A 343 -12.75 -1.50 -5.54
C TYR A 343 -13.71 -0.71 -6.41
N LEU A 344 -14.70 -0.07 -5.79
CA LEU A 344 -15.68 0.75 -6.51
C LEU A 344 -15.03 1.99 -7.14
N LYS A 345 -14.16 2.68 -6.41
CA LYS A 345 -13.40 3.81 -6.99
C LYS A 345 -12.63 3.35 -8.21
N PHE A 346 -11.95 2.21 -8.09
CA PHE A 346 -11.16 1.67 -9.19
C PHE A 346 -12.01 1.27 -10.39
N LEU A 347 -13.15 0.59 -10.14
CA LEU A 347 -14.12 0.23 -11.20
C LEU A 347 -14.69 1.46 -11.89
N THR A 348 -15.05 2.51 -11.13
CA THR A 348 -15.61 3.73 -11.72
C THR A 348 -14.60 4.49 -12.58
N GLU A 349 -13.34 4.62 -12.09
CA GLU A 349 -12.30 5.41 -12.77
C GLU A 349 -11.64 4.66 -13.93
N PHE A 350 -11.41 3.35 -13.80
CA PHE A 350 -10.65 2.56 -14.79
C PHE A 350 -11.50 1.59 -15.60
N GLY A 351 -12.77 1.46 -15.26
CA GLY A 351 -13.69 0.52 -15.90
C GLY A 351 -13.34 -0.94 -15.67
N PHE A 352 -14.11 -1.83 -16.28
CA PHE A 352 -13.93 -3.27 -16.14
C PHE A 352 -12.58 -3.77 -16.66
N PHE A 353 -12.12 -3.31 -17.81
CA PHE A 353 -10.88 -3.80 -18.42
C PHE A 353 -9.65 -3.34 -17.61
N GLY A 354 -9.62 -2.07 -17.13
CA GLY A 354 -8.57 -1.58 -16.25
C GLY A 354 -8.55 -2.34 -14.93
N PHE A 355 -9.71 -2.59 -14.34
CA PHE A 355 -9.85 -3.36 -13.11
C PHE A 355 -9.30 -4.79 -13.25
N VAL A 356 -9.74 -5.54 -14.24
CA VAL A 356 -9.30 -6.93 -14.46
C VAL A 356 -7.79 -6.99 -14.69
N THR A 357 -7.23 -6.10 -15.48
CA THR A 357 -5.79 -6.11 -15.78
C THR A 357 -4.93 -5.76 -14.57
N LEU A 358 -5.35 -4.81 -13.71
CA LEU A 358 -4.65 -4.54 -12.44
C LEU A 358 -4.68 -5.76 -11.53
N PHE A 359 -5.86 -6.39 -11.38
CA PHE A 359 -5.99 -7.56 -10.52
C PHE A 359 -5.16 -8.73 -11.05
N LEU A 360 -5.07 -8.92 -12.35
CA LEU A 360 -4.17 -9.90 -12.94
C LEU A 360 -2.70 -9.58 -12.66
N LEU A 361 -2.29 -8.30 -12.69
CA LEU A 361 -0.94 -7.89 -12.32
C LEU A 361 -0.60 -8.26 -10.87
N ILE A 362 -1.52 -8.06 -9.93
CA ILE A 362 -1.30 -8.34 -8.51
C ILE A 362 -1.42 -9.84 -8.21
N LEU A 363 -2.45 -10.50 -8.77
CA LEU A 363 -2.79 -11.89 -8.42
C LEU A 363 -2.00 -12.93 -9.20
N SER A 364 -1.55 -12.67 -10.43
CA SER A 364 -0.85 -13.68 -11.22
C SER A 364 0.39 -14.25 -10.52
N PRO A 365 1.26 -13.47 -9.84
CA PRO A 365 2.37 -14.02 -9.07
C PRO A 365 1.89 -14.85 -7.87
N VAL A 366 0.82 -14.40 -7.20
CA VAL A 366 0.22 -15.11 -6.04
C VAL A 366 -0.33 -16.47 -6.48
N ILE A 367 -1.12 -16.51 -7.56
CA ILE A 367 -1.66 -17.74 -8.14
C ILE A 367 -0.53 -18.71 -8.50
N ASN A 368 0.56 -18.22 -9.07
CA ASN A 368 1.72 -19.06 -9.39
C ASN A 368 2.35 -19.70 -8.15
N VAL A 369 2.45 -18.98 -7.02
CA VAL A 369 2.94 -19.56 -5.75
C VAL A 369 1.98 -20.64 -5.25
N PHE A 370 0.67 -20.42 -5.26
CA PHE A 370 -0.31 -21.45 -4.89
C PHE A 370 -0.23 -22.69 -5.80
N TYR A 371 -0.08 -22.47 -7.10
CA TYR A 371 0.13 -23.59 -8.03
C TYR A 371 1.38 -24.40 -7.67
N GLN A 372 2.50 -23.73 -7.37
CA GLN A 372 3.74 -24.40 -6.96
C GLN A 372 3.58 -25.13 -5.61
N PHE A 373 2.82 -24.55 -4.67
CA PHE A 373 2.50 -25.20 -3.39
C PHE A 373 1.71 -26.50 -3.60
N ILE A 374 0.68 -26.47 -4.46
CA ILE A 374 -0.12 -27.66 -4.82
C ILE A 374 0.77 -28.73 -5.48
N MET A 375 1.75 -28.33 -6.28
CA MET A 375 2.74 -29.23 -6.88
C MET A 375 3.81 -29.75 -5.89
N GLY A 376 3.65 -29.48 -4.60
CA GLY A 376 4.54 -29.99 -3.53
C GLY A 376 5.88 -29.26 -3.42
N LYS A 377 6.07 -28.10 -4.08
CA LYS A 377 7.31 -27.34 -3.95
C LYS A 377 7.39 -26.61 -2.60
N LYS A 378 8.62 -26.44 -2.08
CA LYS A 378 8.85 -25.68 -0.84
C LYS A 378 8.69 -24.17 -1.11
N VAL A 379 7.53 -23.60 -0.79
CA VAL A 379 7.21 -22.17 -1.01
C VAL A 379 6.84 -21.43 0.27
N SER A 380 7.21 -21.96 1.44
CA SER A 380 6.83 -21.37 2.76
C SER A 380 7.24 -19.91 2.91
N LEU A 381 8.40 -19.52 2.37
CA LEU A 381 8.90 -18.15 2.43
C LEU A 381 8.00 -17.18 1.65
N ALA A 382 7.45 -17.60 0.52
CA ALA A 382 6.61 -16.74 -0.32
C ALA A 382 5.32 -16.30 0.40
N PHE A 383 4.79 -17.11 1.31
CA PHE A 383 3.58 -16.76 2.06
C PHE A 383 3.76 -15.54 2.97
N TYR A 384 4.98 -15.27 3.46
CA TYR A 384 5.27 -14.05 4.21
C TYR A 384 5.16 -12.78 3.35
N PHE A 385 5.31 -12.88 2.04
CA PHE A 385 5.11 -11.77 1.10
C PHE A 385 3.68 -11.72 0.56
N ILE A 386 2.95 -12.84 0.59
CA ILE A 386 1.52 -12.89 0.22
C ILE A 386 0.66 -12.32 1.36
N ALA A 387 1.02 -12.52 2.64
CA ALA A 387 0.24 -12.01 3.78
C ALA A 387 0.01 -10.50 3.75
N PRO A 388 1.00 -9.63 3.47
CA PRO A 388 0.79 -8.20 3.23
C PRO A 388 -0.20 -7.91 2.09
N ILE A 389 -0.17 -8.68 1.00
CA ILE A 389 -1.09 -8.52 -0.13
C ILE A 389 -2.52 -8.86 0.28
N VAL A 390 -2.72 -9.95 1.04
CA VAL A 390 -4.04 -10.32 1.58
C VAL A 390 -4.57 -9.24 2.52
N CYS A 391 -3.69 -8.70 3.39
CA CYS A 391 -4.04 -7.59 4.27
C CYS A 391 -4.49 -6.36 3.47
N TRP A 392 -3.70 -5.97 2.46
CA TRP A 392 -4.04 -4.87 1.57
C TRP A 392 -5.37 -5.11 0.85
N PHE A 393 -5.58 -6.30 0.33
CA PHE A 393 -6.80 -6.69 -0.38
C PHE A 393 -8.06 -6.47 0.47
N LEU A 394 -8.04 -6.90 1.72
CA LEU A 394 -9.17 -6.69 2.62
C LEU A 394 -9.34 -5.23 3.03
N SER A 395 -8.24 -4.52 3.27
CA SER A 395 -8.29 -3.10 3.62
C SER A 395 -8.80 -2.24 2.47
N PHE A 396 -8.58 -2.66 1.22
CA PHE A 396 -9.02 -1.96 0.02
C PHE A 396 -10.55 -1.92 -0.12
N THR A 397 -11.29 -2.79 0.59
CA THR A 397 -12.77 -2.72 0.66
C THR A 397 -13.30 -1.44 1.32
N SER A 398 -12.49 -0.78 2.14
CA SER A 398 -12.92 0.39 2.92
C SER A 398 -12.10 1.65 2.64
N LEU A 399 -11.04 1.56 1.84
CA LEU A 399 -10.12 2.66 1.63
C LEU A 399 -9.40 2.52 0.28
N TYR A 400 -9.36 3.60 -0.50
CA TYR A 400 -8.56 3.64 -1.73
C TYR A 400 -7.10 3.99 -1.38
N THR A 401 -6.23 3.01 -1.49
CA THR A 401 -4.82 3.12 -1.06
C THR A 401 -3.81 3.23 -2.20
N LEU A 402 -4.27 3.13 -3.46
CA LEU A 402 -3.41 3.20 -4.64
C LEU A 402 -2.95 4.62 -5.01
N SER A 403 -3.33 5.62 -4.22
CA SER A 403 -2.81 6.99 -4.35
C SER A 403 -1.63 7.28 -3.43
N ASP A 404 -1.36 6.45 -2.41
CA ASP A 404 -0.31 6.69 -1.41
C ASP A 404 0.94 5.86 -1.73
N SER A 405 2.02 6.53 -2.12
CA SER A 405 3.30 5.90 -2.46
C SER A 405 3.87 5.05 -1.32
N ARG A 406 3.60 5.41 -0.06
CA ARG A 406 4.06 4.70 1.13
C ARG A 406 3.39 3.34 1.33
N ILE A 407 2.23 3.10 0.71
CA ILE A 407 1.54 1.81 0.67
C ILE A 407 1.89 1.06 -0.62
N ILE A 408 1.99 1.77 -1.75
CA ILE A 408 2.33 1.17 -3.05
C ILE A 408 3.73 0.55 -3.01
N ILE A 409 4.73 1.22 -2.44
CA ILE A 409 6.11 0.72 -2.39
C ILE A 409 6.21 -0.63 -1.67
N PRO A 410 5.68 -0.84 -0.45
CA PRO A 410 5.61 -2.16 0.17
C PRO A 410 4.84 -3.21 -0.64
N LEU A 411 3.70 -2.82 -1.24
CA LEU A 411 2.90 -3.71 -2.09
C LEU A 411 3.72 -4.20 -3.30
N CYS A 412 4.34 -3.27 -4.02
CA CYS A 412 5.21 -3.55 -5.16
C CYS A 412 6.43 -4.39 -4.75
N SER A 413 6.99 -4.15 -3.56
CA SER A 413 8.09 -4.95 -3.02
C SER A 413 7.66 -6.39 -2.80
N CYS A 414 6.50 -6.63 -2.19
CA CYS A 414 5.96 -7.97 -1.99
C CYS A 414 5.71 -8.68 -3.32
N ILE A 415 5.12 -8.00 -4.30
CA ILE A 415 4.89 -8.54 -5.65
C ILE A 415 6.23 -8.94 -6.31
N ALA A 416 7.24 -8.06 -6.26
CA ALA A 416 8.55 -8.34 -6.83
C ALA A 416 9.23 -9.55 -6.16
N PHE A 417 9.14 -9.67 -4.83
CA PHE A 417 9.68 -10.82 -4.10
C PHE A 417 8.98 -12.12 -4.47
N ILE A 418 7.66 -12.10 -4.65
CA ILE A 418 6.89 -13.28 -5.09
C ILE A 418 7.27 -13.67 -6.52
N ILE A 419 7.47 -12.72 -7.42
CA ILE A 419 7.92 -12.99 -8.80
C ILE A 419 9.35 -13.56 -8.80
N ALA A 420 10.24 -13.02 -7.98
CA ALA A 420 11.63 -13.47 -7.89
C ALA A 420 11.76 -14.87 -7.24
N TYR A 421 10.86 -15.23 -6.33
CA TYR A 421 10.92 -16.48 -5.58
C TYR A 421 10.91 -17.74 -6.45
N PRO A 422 10.01 -17.91 -7.44
CA PRO A 422 9.99 -19.08 -8.33
C PRO A 422 11.22 -19.19 -9.23
N LEU A 423 12.01 -18.13 -9.35
CA LEU A 423 13.23 -18.09 -10.15
C LEU A 423 14.46 -18.58 -9.38
N ASN A 424 14.28 -19.09 -8.14
CA ASN A 424 15.34 -19.47 -7.20
C ASN A 424 16.31 -18.32 -6.85
N LEU A 425 15.91 -17.07 -7.07
CA LEU A 425 16.73 -15.88 -6.78
C LEU A 425 16.86 -15.64 -5.27
N LEU A 426 15.94 -16.19 -4.46
CA LEU A 426 15.90 -16.04 -3.00
C LEU A 426 16.45 -17.26 -2.25
N VAL A 427 16.68 -18.40 -2.92
CA VAL A 427 16.90 -19.73 -2.32
C VAL A 427 18.32 -20.26 -2.52
N LYS A 428 19.25 -19.49 -3.07
CA LYS A 428 20.64 -19.93 -3.28
C LYS A 428 21.42 -20.30 -1.99
N HIS A 429 20.78 -20.32 -0.82
CA HIS A 429 21.40 -20.55 0.48
C HIS A 429 20.83 -21.76 1.26
N GLU A 430 20.09 -22.67 0.63
CA GLU A 430 19.62 -23.91 1.30
C GLU A 430 20.42 -25.17 0.89
N GLU A 431 21.56 -25.04 0.18
CA GLU A 431 22.50 -26.14 -0.08
C GLU A 431 23.75 -26.03 0.79
#